data_ea3c0f731ec31a64a105ee12204c9705
#
_entry.id   ea3c0f731ec31a64a105ee12204c9705
#
_cell.length_a   1.000
_cell.length_b   1.000
_cell.length_c   1.000
_cell.angle_alpha   90.00
_cell.angle_beta   90.00
_cell.angle_gamma   90.00
#
_symmetry.space_group_name_H-M   'P 1'
#
loop_
_entity.id
_entity.type
_entity.pdbx_description
1 polymer ?
#
loop_
_entity_poly.entity_id
_entity_poly.type
_entity_poly.pdbx_seq_one_letter_code
_entity_poly.pdbx_strand_id
1 'polypeptide(L)'
;MPPEMKKVPDKALLGFAILVNIPGTAVPGVYHTTITVTADGQSRQLPLSVRVPDFTLPEADIPIGSYLVYYASDQGGREGRWAGEDYKAARQGKYFHFLATRGMNSSSIFHYCPEFTSGDSAEIKFDTLDSLMEKIVAGGSCKAMTFDLRYLIGNAARLAKLKKFQDAGKDDVAIYKDMVRQFCEHAKKKNYPRFYVMAEEEIANGGIKQKNYDRYGKAMQEAYPEGGAMAALLREAL
;
A
#
# COMPACT_ATOMS: atom_id res chain seq x y z
N MET A 1 4.81 27.76 2.45
CA MET A 1 3.76 28.67 1.97
C MET A 1 2.60 27.81 1.48
N PRO A 2 1.34 28.15 1.80
CA PRO A 2 0.21 27.48 1.17
C PRO A 2 0.26 27.71 -0.35
N PRO A 3 -0.21 26.76 -1.16
CA PRO A 3 -0.25 26.95 -2.59
C PRO A 3 -1.16 28.12 -2.94
N GLU A 4 -0.64 29.07 -3.66
CA GLU A 4 -1.45 30.13 -4.26
C GLU A 4 -2.36 29.52 -5.33
N MET A 5 -3.66 29.57 -5.10
CA MET A 5 -4.61 29.27 -6.16
C MET A 5 -4.85 30.48 -7.01
N LYS A 6 -4.40 30.41 -8.26
CA LYS A 6 -4.46 31.54 -9.19
C LYS A 6 -5.87 31.83 -9.73
N LYS A 7 -6.80 30.88 -9.67
CA LYS A 7 -8.20 31.06 -10.11
C LYS A 7 -9.12 30.00 -9.50
N VAL A 8 -10.24 30.43 -8.94
CA VAL A 8 -11.32 29.56 -8.50
C VAL A 8 -12.40 29.62 -9.59
N PRO A 9 -12.89 28.45 -10.08
CA PRO A 9 -14.01 28.43 -11.02
C PRO A 9 -15.25 29.07 -10.39
N ASP A 10 -16.05 29.75 -11.22
CA ASP A 10 -17.31 30.33 -10.77
C ASP A 10 -18.21 29.24 -10.15
N LYS A 11 -18.79 29.55 -8.98
CA LYS A 11 -19.66 28.64 -8.22
C LYS A 11 -18.97 27.38 -7.66
N ALA A 12 -17.64 27.32 -7.62
CA ALA A 12 -16.93 26.22 -6.96
C ALA A 12 -16.84 26.43 -5.46
N LEU A 13 -17.10 25.36 -4.69
CA LEU A 13 -16.78 25.28 -3.26
C LEU A 13 -15.39 24.71 -3.12
N LEU A 14 -14.53 25.44 -2.39
CA LEU A 14 -13.19 24.98 -2.05
C LEU A 14 -13.13 24.62 -0.57
N GLY A 15 -12.76 23.37 -0.31
CA GLY A 15 -12.45 22.91 1.03
C GLY A 15 -10.96 23.05 1.32
N PHE A 16 -10.61 23.64 2.45
CA PHE A 16 -9.24 23.68 2.96
C PHE A 16 -9.14 22.80 4.21
N ALA A 17 -8.13 21.93 4.23
CA ALA A 17 -7.76 21.22 5.44
C ALA A 17 -6.64 21.98 6.15
N ILE A 18 -6.86 22.30 7.42
CA ILE A 18 -5.86 22.96 8.26
C ILE A 18 -5.21 21.90 9.12
N LEU A 19 -3.90 21.74 8.96
CA LEU A 19 -3.10 20.81 9.74
C LEU A 19 -2.30 21.59 10.77
N VAL A 20 -2.51 21.26 12.04
CA VAL A 20 -1.75 21.81 13.15
C VAL A 20 -0.74 20.76 13.60
N ASN A 21 0.54 21.04 13.41
CA ASN A 21 1.60 20.17 13.92
C ASN A 21 1.94 20.61 15.34
N ILE A 22 1.74 19.72 16.32
CA ILE A 22 2.05 19.96 17.72
C ILE A 22 3.41 19.31 17.99
N PRO A 23 4.47 20.09 18.28
CA PRO A 23 5.78 19.54 18.62
C PRO A 23 5.70 18.75 19.94
N GLY A 24 6.48 17.68 20.08
CA GLY A 24 6.51 16.87 21.29
C GLY A 24 6.94 17.61 22.56
N THR A 25 7.50 18.82 22.40
CA THR A 25 7.88 19.73 23.50
C THR A 25 6.80 20.75 23.85
N ALA A 26 5.63 20.71 23.19
CA ALA A 26 4.56 21.64 23.48
C ALA A 26 4.05 21.47 24.91
N VAL A 27 3.93 22.56 25.65
CA VAL A 27 3.40 22.54 27.01
C VAL A 27 1.90 22.29 26.95
N PRO A 28 1.32 21.45 27.83
CA PRO A 28 -0.13 21.27 27.90
C PRO A 28 -0.86 22.59 28.12
N GLY A 29 -1.97 22.79 27.43
CA GLY A 29 -2.72 24.04 27.52
C GLY A 29 -3.66 24.29 26.35
N VAL A 30 -4.26 25.48 26.34
CA VAL A 30 -5.09 25.92 25.22
C VAL A 30 -4.39 27.07 24.51
N TYR A 31 -4.13 26.90 23.25
CA TYR A 31 -3.46 27.86 22.38
C TYR A 31 -4.48 28.50 21.46
N HIS A 32 -4.48 29.82 21.38
CA HIS A 32 -5.37 30.58 20.53
C HIS A 32 -4.58 31.27 19.42
N THR A 33 -5.11 31.22 18.23
CA THR A 33 -4.55 31.90 17.05
C THR A 33 -5.69 32.30 16.10
N THR A 34 -5.35 32.96 15.03
CA THR A 34 -6.30 33.36 13.99
C THR A 34 -5.81 32.96 12.65
N ILE A 35 -6.69 32.38 11.83
CA ILE A 35 -6.46 32.08 10.45
C ILE A 35 -7.06 33.19 9.61
N THR A 36 -6.25 33.81 8.74
CA THR A 36 -6.73 34.80 7.80
C THR A 36 -6.92 34.14 6.43
N VAL A 37 -8.13 34.23 5.90
CA VAL A 37 -8.46 33.80 4.55
C VAL A 37 -8.67 35.07 3.71
N THR A 38 -7.90 35.17 2.61
CA THR A 38 -7.97 36.31 1.69
C THR A 38 -8.40 35.82 0.32
N ALA A 39 -9.43 36.41 -0.26
CA ALA A 39 -9.90 36.18 -1.61
C ALA A 39 -10.40 37.51 -2.22
N ASP A 40 -10.07 37.79 -3.46
CA ASP A 40 -10.47 38.98 -4.21
C ASP A 40 -10.23 40.30 -3.46
N GLY A 41 -9.08 40.39 -2.76
CA GLY A 41 -8.73 41.57 -1.97
C GLY A 41 -9.50 41.75 -0.63
N GLN A 42 -10.43 40.84 -0.32
CA GLN A 42 -11.12 40.80 0.96
C GLN A 42 -10.49 39.77 1.88
N SER A 43 -10.38 40.09 3.15
CA SER A 43 -9.84 39.19 4.17
C SER A 43 -10.89 38.92 5.26
N ARG A 44 -10.96 37.65 5.68
CA ARG A 44 -11.73 37.23 6.86
C ARG A 44 -10.82 36.51 7.84
N GLN A 45 -11.04 36.78 9.10
CA GLN A 45 -10.33 36.12 10.20
C GLN A 45 -11.23 35.05 10.83
N LEU A 46 -10.67 33.87 11.02
CA LEU A 46 -11.32 32.75 11.68
C LEU A 46 -10.51 32.40 12.94
N PRO A 47 -11.10 32.48 14.13
CA PRO A 47 -10.42 32.10 15.36
C PRO A 47 -10.16 30.60 15.36
N LEU A 48 -8.94 30.18 15.74
CA LEU A 48 -8.56 28.81 15.96
C LEU A 48 -8.13 28.63 17.41
N SER A 49 -8.70 27.62 18.07
CA SER A 49 -8.29 27.19 19.40
C SER A 49 -7.80 25.76 19.35
N VAL A 50 -6.58 25.50 19.82
CA VAL A 50 -5.94 24.19 19.86
C VAL A 50 -5.69 23.82 21.31
N ARG A 51 -6.31 22.75 21.79
CA ARG A 51 -6.06 22.19 23.11
C ARG A 51 -4.99 21.11 23.03
N VAL A 52 -3.88 21.32 23.74
CA VAL A 52 -2.82 20.33 23.94
C VAL A 52 -3.06 19.65 25.29
N PRO A 53 -3.40 18.35 25.32
CA PRO A 53 -3.62 17.62 26.57
C PRO A 53 -2.28 17.33 27.26
N ASP A 54 -2.36 17.06 28.58
CA ASP A 54 -1.21 16.68 29.40
C ASP A 54 -0.94 15.16 29.32
N PHE A 55 -0.85 14.66 28.12
CA PHE A 55 -0.40 13.29 27.86
C PHE A 55 0.13 13.15 26.43
N THR A 56 1.02 12.21 26.23
CA THR A 56 1.50 11.80 24.92
C THR A 56 0.92 10.44 24.59
N LEU A 57 0.31 10.31 23.43
CA LEU A 57 -0.12 9.01 22.94
C LEU A 57 1.12 8.13 22.67
N PRO A 58 1.15 6.90 23.20
CA PRO A 58 2.21 5.98 22.84
C PRO A 58 2.13 5.66 21.35
N GLU A 59 3.25 5.27 20.78
CA GLU A 59 3.24 4.71 19.43
C GLU A 59 2.37 3.46 19.40
N ALA A 60 1.51 3.34 18.38
CA ALA A 60 0.66 2.16 18.25
C ALA A 60 1.53 0.89 18.13
N ASP A 61 1.28 -0.10 18.98
CA ASP A 61 1.93 -1.40 18.98
C ASP A 61 1.40 -2.31 17.87
N ILE A 62 0.18 -2.07 17.40
CA ILE A 62 -0.44 -2.75 16.28
C ILE A 62 -0.17 -2.04 14.95
N PRO A 63 -0.12 -2.77 13.82
CA PRO A 63 -0.06 -2.17 12.51
C PRO A 63 -1.35 -1.39 12.20
N ILE A 64 -1.23 -0.09 11.96
CA ILE A 64 -2.33 0.78 11.54
C ILE A 64 -1.99 1.32 10.17
N GLY A 65 -2.80 1.02 9.17
CA GLY A 65 -2.53 1.43 7.81
C GLY A 65 -3.77 1.70 6.98
N SER A 66 -3.55 2.19 5.78
CA SER A 66 -4.58 2.40 4.79
C SER A 66 -4.46 1.37 3.67
N TYR A 67 -5.61 0.96 3.18
CA TYR A 67 -5.72 0.18 1.97
C TYR A 67 -5.41 1.08 0.77
N LEU A 68 -4.27 0.85 0.17
CA LEU A 68 -3.78 1.65 -0.94
C LEU A 68 -3.82 0.85 -2.23
N VAL A 69 -4.59 1.34 -3.18
CA VAL A 69 -4.47 0.87 -4.56
C VAL A 69 -3.18 1.47 -5.12
N TYR A 70 -2.12 0.68 -5.09
CA TYR A 70 -0.84 1.07 -5.63
C TYR A 70 -0.53 0.29 -6.90
N TYR A 71 -0.44 1.00 -8.00
CA TYR A 71 0.06 0.44 -9.25
C TYR A 71 1.59 0.55 -9.25
N ALA A 72 2.26 -0.55 -8.93
CA ALA A 72 3.72 -0.62 -8.90
C ALA A 72 4.33 -0.55 -10.31
N SER A 73 3.56 -0.89 -11.34
CA SER A 73 4.04 -0.85 -12.72
C SER A 73 3.76 0.50 -13.38
N ASP A 74 4.73 1.03 -14.08
CA ASP A 74 4.59 2.18 -14.99
C ASP A 74 3.60 1.91 -16.15
N GLN A 75 3.12 0.70 -16.25
CA GLN A 75 2.19 0.25 -17.28
C GLN A 75 0.72 0.53 -16.90
N GLY A 76 0.38 1.80 -16.82
CA GLY A 76 -0.97 2.20 -17.19
C GLY A 76 -2.12 1.83 -16.27
N GLY A 77 -1.96 1.84 -14.97
CA GLY A 77 -3.11 1.94 -14.06
C GLY A 77 -3.93 3.21 -14.38
N ARG A 78 -5.23 3.19 -14.11
CA ARG A 78 -6.13 4.34 -14.42
C ARG A 78 -5.56 5.69 -13.95
N GLU A 79 -4.83 5.72 -12.84
CA GLU A 79 -4.17 6.93 -12.33
C GLU A 79 -2.82 7.22 -13.01
N GLY A 80 -2.13 6.22 -13.53
CA GLY A 80 -0.87 6.40 -14.25
C GLY A 80 -0.99 7.17 -15.57
N ARG A 81 -2.20 7.25 -16.13
CA ARG A 81 -2.45 8.03 -17.36
C ARG A 81 -2.44 9.55 -17.15
N TRP A 82 -2.51 10.00 -15.89
CA TRP A 82 -2.71 11.41 -15.58
C TRP A 82 -1.47 12.13 -15.06
N ALA A 83 -0.40 11.41 -14.78
CA ALA A 83 0.79 11.98 -14.18
C ALA A 83 2.08 11.52 -14.87
N GLY A 84 2.98 12.44 -15.18
CA GLY A 84 4.33 12.14 -15.65
C GLY A 84 5.17 11.37 -14.61
N GLU A 85 6.21 10.70 -15.04
CA GLU A 85 7.08 9.82 -14.25
C GLU A 85 7.64 10.48 -12.98
N ASP A 86 8.14 11.72 -13.10
CA ASP A 86 8.68 12.48 -11.97
C ASP A 86 7.64 12.78 -10.89
N TYR A 87 6.39 12.98 -11.30
CA TYR A 87 5.29 13.22 -10.38
C TYR A 87 4.96 11.96 -9.58
N LYS A 88 4.98 10.78 -10.21
CA LYS A 88 4.71 9.50 -9.55
C LYS A 88 5.74 9.21 -8.46
N ALA A 89 7.03 9.29 -8.77
CA ALA A 89 8.10 9.00 -7.83
C ALA A 89 8.12 9.96 -6.64
N ALA A 90 7.99 11.28 -6.90
CA ALA A 90 7.93 12.30 -5.85
C ALA A 90 6.67 12.18 -5.00
N ARG A 91 5.53 11.82 -5.59
CA ARG A 91 4.26 11.62 -4.88
C ARG A 91 4.31 10.43 -3.94
N GLN A 92 4.95 9.33 -4.33
CA GLN A 92 5.08 8.13 -3.52
C GLN A 92 5.81 8.40 -2.20
N GLY A 93 7.01 8.97 -2.25
CA GLY A 93 7.77 9.30 -1.04
C GLY A 93 7.01 10.27 -0.13
N LYS A 94 6.40 11.32 -0.68
CA LYS A 94 5.57 12.28 0.07
C LYS A 94 4.34 11.65 0.67
N TYR A 95 3.73 10.68 -0.01
CA TYR A 95 2.53 10.01 0.46
C TYR A 95 2.82 9.11 1.66
N PHE A 96 3.86 8.29 1.60
CA PHE A 96 4.25 7.47 2.74
C PHE A 96 4.68 8.31 3.94
N HIS A 97 5.42 9.38 3.71
CA HIS A 97 5.75 10.34 4.76
C HIS A 97 4.48 11.00 5.36
N PHE A 98 3.52 11.36 4.51
CA PHE A 98 2.24 11.90 4.95
C PHE A 98 1.47 10.91 5.85
N LEU A 99 1.44 9.64 5.50
CA LEU A 99 0.80 8.59 6.30
C LEU A 99 1.50 8.40 7.65
N ALA A 100 2.84 8.32 7.63
CA ALA A 100 3.65 8.17 8.83
C ALA A 100 3.43 9.30 9.83
N THR A 101 3.40 10.55 9.35
CA THR A 101 3.17 11.73 10.20
C THR A 101 1.76 11.81 10.78
N ARG A 102 0.87 10.88 10.40
CA ARG A 102 -0.51 10.76 10.93
C ARG A 102 -0.74 9.48 11.72
N GLY A 103 0.35 8.86 12.17
CA GLY A 103 0.30 7.67 13.02
C GLY A 103 0.00 6.37 12.26
N MET A 104 -0.02 6.40 10.91
CA MET A 104 -0.10 5.17 10.13
C MET A 104 1.30 4.56 10.03
N ASN A 105 1.45 3.35 10.55
CA ASN A 105 2.73 2.65 10.63
C ASN A 105 2.73 1.35 9.79
N SER A 106 1.75 1.19 8.92
CA SER A 106 1.69 0.08 7.97
C SER A 106 1.05 0.51 6.65
N SER A 107 1.23 -0.28 5.62
CA SER A 107 0.69 -0.01 4.30
C SER A 107 0.35 -1.32 3.58
N SER A 108 -0.51 -1.24 2.57
CA SER A 108 -0.79 -2.36 1.68
C SER A 108 -0.34 -2.04 0.26
N ILE A 109 0.30 -2.99 -0.40
CA ILE A 109 0.53 -2.94 -1.83
C ILE A 109 -0.54 -3.79 -2.48
N PHE A 110 -1.62 -3.12 -2.83
CA PHE A 110 -2.74 -3.72 -3.52
C PHE A 110 -2.47 -3.73 -5.03
N HIS A 111 -2.86 -4.80 -5.68
CA HIS A 111 -2.58 -4.99 -7.12
C HIS A 111 -1.08 -4.97 -7.47
N TYR A 112 -0.24 -5.59 -6.64
CA TYR A 112 1.14 -5.80 -7.05
C TYR A 112 1.19 -6.69 -8.30
N CYS A 113 1.64 -6.10 -9.40
CA CYS A 113 1.88 -6.81 -10.66
C CYS A 113 3.39 -7.04 -10.80
N PRO A 114 3.90 -8.21 -10.45
CA PRO A 114 5.33 -8.48 -10.60
C PRO A 114 5.73 -8.50 -12.07
N GLU A 115 6.93 -7.99 -12.33
CA GLU A 115 7.60 -8.20 -13.60
C GLU A 115 8.28 -9.56 -13.62
N PHE A 116 8.37 -10.16 -14.80
CA PHE A 116 9.05 -11.45 -15.02
C PHE A 116 10.27 -11.26 -15.93
N THR A 117 11.27 -12.11 -15.77
CA THR A 117 12.49 -12.08 -16.59
C THR A 117 12.20 -12.24 -18.08
N SER A 118 11.14 -12.99 -18.42
CA SER A 118 10.59 -13.10 -19.78
C SER A 118 9.10 -13.45 -19.74
N GLY A 119 8.40 -13.28 -20.85
CA GLY A 119 6.97 -13.58 -20.94
C GLY A 119 6.61 -15.05 -20.72
N ASP A 120 7.56 -15.95 -20.83
CA ASP A 120 7.39 -17.38 -20.60
C ASP A 120 8.10 -17.90 -19.35
N SER A 121 8.61 -17.01 -18.50
CA SER A 121 9.30 -17.32 -17.23
C SER A 121 8.38 -17.21 -16.03
N ALA A 122 8.61 -18.05 -15.01
CA ALA A 122 8.05 -17.89 -13.67
C ALA A 122 9.01 -17.14 -12.73
N GLU A 123 10.16 -16.69 -13.22
CA GLU A 123 11.14 -15.96 -12.44
C GLU A 123 10.75 -14.48 -12.34
N ILE A 124 10.62 -14.00 -11.10
CA ILE A 124 10.18 -12.64 -10.78
C ILE A 124 11.38 -11.69 -10.76
N LYS A 125 11.22 -10.51 -11.37
CA LYS A 125 12.11 -9.36 -11.19
C LYS A 125 11.64 -8.52 -10.03
N PHE A 126 12.57 -8.13 -9.17
CA PHE A 126 12.25 -7.41 -7.93
C PHE A 126 12.69 -5.95 -7.92
N ASP A 127 13.37 -5.46 -8.96
CA ASP A 127 13.95 -4.12 -8.97
C ASP A 127 12.93 -3.02 -8.68
N THR A 128 11.76 -3.08 -9.32
CA THR A 128 10.67 -2.12 -9.10
C THR A 128 10.12 -2.22 -7.67
N LEU A 129 9.98 -3.44 -7.14
CA LEU A 129 9.52 -3.65 -5.77
C LEU A 129 10.55 -3.15 -4.75
N ASP A 130 11.83 -3.46 -4.96
CA ASP A 130 12.92 -3.00 -4.10
C ASP A 130 12.93 -1.46 -4.01
N SER A 131 12.88 -0.77 -5.15
CA SER A 131 12.81 0.69 -5.20
C SER A 131 11.59 1.26 -4.48
N LEU A 132 10.44 0.59 -4.57
CA LEU A 132 9.24 0.97 -3.84
C LEU A 132 9.41 0.78 -2.33
N MET A 133 9.93 -0.35 -1.91
CA MET A 133 10.15 -0.65 -0.49
C MET A 133 11.13 0.32 0.16
N GLU A 134 12.20 0.72 -0.55
CA GLU A 134 13.11 1.76 -0.08
C GLU A 134 12.38 3.09 0.19
N LYS A 135 11.48 3.50 -0.69
CA LYS A 135 10.69 4.73 -0.50
C LYS A 135 9.70 4.63 0.66
N ILE A 136 9.08 3.47 0.84
CA ILE A 136 8.16 3.22 1.95
C ILE A 136 8.90 3.29 3.29
N VAL A 137 10.04 2.61 3.39
CA VAL A 137 10.87 2.60 4.59
C VAL A 137 11.43 4.00 4.88
N ALA A 138 11.93 4.69 3.87
CA ALA A 138 12.42 6.06 4.00
C ALA A 138 11.32 7.05 4.42
N GLY A 139 10.07 6.79 4.06
CA GLY A 139 8.92 7.56 4.51
C GLY A 139 8.58 7.40 5.99
N GLY A 140 9.19 6.41 6.67
CA GLY A 140 9.02 6.17 8.12
C GLY A 140 7.75 5.40 8.49
N SER A 141 7.03 4.83 7.51
CA SER A 141 5.75 4.16 7.74
C SER A 141 5.84 2.68 7.43
N CYS A 142 6.47 1.87 8.31
CA CYS A 142 6.46 0.45 8.00
C CYS A 142 6.74 -0.50 9.17
N LYS A 143 5.76 -0.71 10.05
CA LYS A 143 5.77 -1.87 10.97
C LYS A 143 5.34 -3.16 10.25
N ALA A 144 4.43 -3.04 9.29
CA ALA A 144 3.97 -4.17 8.49
C ALA A 144 3.47 -3.76 7.11
N MET A 145 3.56 -4.68 6.16
CA MET A 145 3.07 -4.54 4.80
C MET A 145 2.12 -5.67 4.44
N THR A 146 1.12 -5.39 3.64
CA THR A 146 0.28 -6.42 3.03
C THR A 146 0.46 -6.41 1.51
N PHE A 147 0.75 -7.58 0.94
CA PHE A 147 0.90 -7.77 -0.50
C PHE A 147 -0.24 -8.62 -1.05
N ASP A 148 -0.91 -8.10 -2.06
CA ASP A 148 -1.88 -8.85 -2.83
C ASP A 148 -1.17 -9.59 -3.98
N LEU A 149 -1.07 -10.90 -3.86
CA LEU A 149 -0.38 -11.77 -4.83
C LEU A 149 -1.32 -12.46 -5.81
N ARG A 150 -2.62 -12.09 -5.88
CA ARG A 150 -3.57 -12.72 -6.80
C ARG A 150 -3.19 -12.59 -8.28
N TYR A 151 -2.44 -11.54 -8.65
CA TYR A 151 -1.94 -11.41 -10.03
C TYR A 151 -0.99 -12.52 -10.46
N LEU A 152 -0.33 -13.18 -9.51
CA LEU A 152 0.47 -14.37 -9.79
C LEU A 152 -0.39 -15.55 -10.26
N ILE A 153 -1.67 -15.61 -9.83
CA ILE A 153 -2.60 -16.68 -10.23
C ILE A 153 -2.82 -16.68 -11.74
N GLY A 154 -3.11 -15.52 -12.32
CA GLY A 154 -3.30 -15.39 -13.77
C GLY A 154 -2.05 -15.76 -14.56
N ASN A 155 -0.87 -15.37 -14.07
CA ASN A 155 0.41 -15.73 -14.66
C ASN A 155 0.68 -17.23 -14.55
N ALA A 156 0.45 -17.85 -13.39
CA ALA A 156 0.61 -19.28 -13.19
C ALA A 156 -0.28 -20.08 -14.15
N ALA A 157 -1.57 -19.71 -14.25
CA ALA A 157 -2.51 -20.37 -15.17
C ALA A 157 -2.12 -20.23 -16.65
N ARG A 158 -1.50 -19.10 -17.02
CA ARG A 158 -0.96 -18.90 -18.38
C ARG A 158 0.29 -19.76 -18.62
N LEU A 159 1.24 -19.77 -17.68
CA LEU A 159 2.49 -20.49 -17.77
C LEU A 159 2.29 -22.01 -17.79
N ALA A 160 1.31 -22.53 -17.03
CA ALA A 160 0.98 -23.96 -17.00
C ALA A 160 0.55 -24.52 -18.38
N LYS A 161 0.16 -23.66 -19.32
CA LYS A 161 -0.18 -24.05 -20.71
C LYS A 161 1.04 -24.21 -21.60
N LEU A 162 2.20 -23.74 -21.16
CA LEU A 162 3.45 -23.83 -21.94
C LEU A 162 4.06 -25.22 -21.82
N LYS A 163 4.50 -25.76 -22.96
CA LYS A 163 5.07 -27.14 -23.06
C LYS A 163 6.17 -27.41 -22.04
N LYS A 164 7.07 -26.46 -21.79
CA LYS A 164 8.16 -26.61 -20.82
C LYS A 164 7.70 -26.86 -19.38
N PHE A 165 6.57 -26.30 -18.96
CA PHE A 165 6.02 -26.53 -17.63
C PHE A 165 5.24 -27.86 -17.60
N GLN A 166 4.53 -28.19 -18.68
CA GLN A 166 3.85 -29.48 -18.82
C GLN A 166 4.86 -30.65 -18.82
N ASP A 167 5.94 -30.53 -19.57
CA ASP A 167 7.02 -31.52 -19.61
C ASP A 167 7.71 -31.68 -18.23
N ALA A 168 7.73 -30.60 -17.43
CA ALA A 168 8.21 -30.62 -16.05
C ALA A 168 7.16 -31.09 -15.01
N GLY A 169 5.97 -31.47 -15.45
CA GLY A 169 4.87 -31.91 -14.57
C GLY A 169 4.34 -30.82 -13.63
N LYS A 170 4.53 -29.54 -13.99
CA LYS A 170 4.09 -28.40 -13.18
C LYS A 170 2.73 -27.89 -13.64
N ASP A 171 1.74 -27.99 -12.77
CA ASP A 171 0.46 -27.33 -12.93
C ASP A 171 0.51 -25.86 -12.47
N ASP A 172 -0.60 -25.15 -12.60
CA ASP A 172 -0.72 -23.74 -12.22
C ASP A 172 -0.54 -23.52 -10.70
N VAL A 173 -0.94 -24.47 -9.87
CA VAL A 173 -0.78 -24.38 -8.40
C VAL A 173 0.69 -24.51 -8.01
N ALA A 174 1.40 -25.45 -8.62
CA ALA A 174 2.84 -25.64 -8.38
C ALA A 174 3.64 -24.40 -8.83
N ILE A 175 3.31 -23.84 -10.00
CA ILE A 175 3.95 -22.62 -10.50
C ILE A 175 3.65 -21.42 -9.58
N TYR A 176 2.40 -21.25 -9.15
CA TYR A 176 2.02 -20.21 -8.22
C TYR A 176 2.79 -20.33 -6.90
N LYS A 177 2.87 -21.53 -6.34
CA LYS A 177 3.62 -21.82 -5.11
C LYS A 177 5.10 -21.44 -5.24
N ASP A 178 5.72 -21.77 -6.36
CA ASP A 178 7.13 -21.40 -6.63
C ASP A 178 7.31 -19.89 -6.72
N MET A 179 6.38 -19.14 -7.34
CA MET A 179 6.42 -17.68 -7.41
C MET A 179 6.23 -17.02 -6.03
N VAL A 180 5.29 -17.52 -5.21
CA VAL A 180 5.12 -17.04 -3.84
C VAL A 180 6.38 -17.27 -3.02
N ARG A 181 7.00 -18.44 -3.16
CA ARG A 181 8.26 -18.75 -2.46
C ARG A 181 9.38 -17.78 -2.86
N GLN A 182 9.57 -17.51 -4.15
CA GLN A 182 10.54 -16.52 -4.63
C GLN A 182 10.30 -15.15 -4.00
N PHE A 183 9.04 -14.69 -3.95
CA PHE A 183 8.68 -13.43 -3.33
C PHE A 183 9.07 -13.41 -1.84
N CYS A 184 8.69 -14.43 -1.09
CA CYS A 184 8.95 -14.49 0.35
C CYS A 184 10.45 -14.59 0.68
N GLU A 185 11.20 -15.39 -0.08
CA GLU A 185 12.66 -15.53 0.05
C GLU A 185 13.37 -14.21 -0.26
N HIS A 186 12.94 -13.50 -1.34
CA HIS A 186 13.47 -12.20 -1.69
C HIS A 186 13.21 -11.17 -0.59
N ALA A 187 11.98 -11.08 -0.10
CA ALA A 187 11.60 -10.16 0.96
C ALA A 187 12.40 -10.40 2.25
N LYS A 188 12.63 -11.66 2.63
CA LYS A 188 13.51 -12.03 3.75
C LYS A 188 14.96 -11.61 3.49
N LYS A 189 15.50 -11.92 2.32
CA LYS A 189 16.88 -11.58 1.93
C LYS A 189 17.13 -10.07 1.94
N LYS A 190 16.15 -9.28 1.53
CA LYS A 190 16.20 -7.81 1.51
C LYS A 190 15.83 -7.18 2.85
N ASN A 191 15.50 -7.99 3.85
CA ASN A 191 15.07 -7.54 5.17
C ASN A 191 13.91 -6.55 5.08
N TYR A 192 12.90 -6.87 4.27
CA TYR A 192 11.68 -6.08 4.21
C TYR A 192 11.02 -6.05 5.59
N PRO A 193 10.26 -4.98 5.92
CA PRO A 193 9.43 -4.97 7.10
C PRO A 193 8.53 -6.21 7.18
N ARG A 194 8.05 -6.54 8.36
CA ARG A 194 7.08 -7.64 8.53
C ARG A 194 5.99 -7.54 7.45
N PHE A 195 5.71 -8.64 6.78
CA PHE A 195 4.71 -8.62 5.70
C PHE A 195 3.74 -9.78 5.81
N TYR A 196 2.58 -9.54 5.25
CA TYR A 196 1.51 -10.51 5.06
C TYR A 196 1.23 -10.64 3.57
N VAL A 197 0.93 -11.85 3.12
CA VAL A 197 0.56 -12.11 1.73
C VAL A 197 -0.90 -12.53 1.65
N MET A 198 -1.56 -12.11 0.60
CA MET A 198 -2.97 -12.38 0.35
C MET A 198 -3.14 -12.98 -1.04
N ALA A 199 -3.79 -14.14 -1.12
CA ALA A 199 -4.04 -14.82 -2.38
C ALA A 199 -5.30 -14.27 -3.09
N GLU A 200 -6.28 -13.82 -2.33
CA GLU A 200 -7.55 -13.28 -2.85
C GLU A 200 -8.19 -12.36 -1.82
N GLU A 201 -9.03 -11.44 -2.28
CA GLU A 201 -9.80 -10.51 -1.46
C GLU A 201 -11.31 -10.77 -1.60
N GLU A 202 -12.09 -10.21 -0.68
CA GLU A 202 -13.56 -10.28 -0.71
C GLU A 202 -14.11 -11.70 -0.94
N ILE A 203 -13.50 -12.66 -0.26
CA ILE A 203 -13.85 -14.11 -0.39
C ILE A 203 -15.33 -14.35 -0.12
N ALA A 204 -15.92 -13.59 0.82
CA ALA A 204 -17.34 -13.68 1.17
C ALA A 204 -18.29 -13.38 -0.01
N ASN A 205 -17.81 -12.71 -1.06
CA ASN A 205 -18.59 -12.47 -2.28
C ASN A 205 -18.76 -13.73 -3.14
N GLY A 206 -18.12 -14.86 -2.75
CA GLY A 206 -18.27 -16.17 -3.39
C GLY A 206 -17.72 -16.24 -4.82
N GLY A 207 -18.23 -17.22 -5.57
CA GLY A 207 -17.91 -17.36 -6.98
C GLY A 207 -16.44 -17.69 -7.26
N ILE A 208 -15.82 -16.98 -8.22
CA ILE A 208 -14.45 -17.24 -8.67
C ILE A 208 -13.41 -16.91 -7.58
N LYS A 209 -13.68 -15.92 -6.75
CA LYS A 209 -12.79 -15.49 -5.66
C LYS A 209 -12.68 -16.58 -4.59
N GLN A 210 -13.79 -17.18 -4.19
CA GLN A 210 -13.79 -18.33 -3.27
C GLN A 210 -13.02 -19.52 -3.85
N LYS A 211 -13.25 -19.85 -5.13
CA LYS A 211 -12.54 -20.94 -5.82
C LYS A 211 -11.02 -20.69 -5.88
N ASN A 212 -10.63 -19.46 -6.16
CA ASN A 212 -9.21 -19.08 -6.16
C ASN A 212 -8.61 -19.24 -4.77
N TYR A 213 -9.30 -18.76 -3.73
CA TYR A 213 -8.86 -18.91 -2.35
C TYR A 213 -8.69 -20.37 -1.95
N ASP A 214 -9.69 -21.22 -2.23
CA ASP A 214 -9.65 -22.64 -1.90
C ASP A 214 -8.49 -23.36 -2.60
N ARG A 215 -8.20 -22.97 -3.85
CA ARG A 215 -7.17 -23.59 -4.67
C ARG A 215 -5.75 -23.09 -4.36
N TYR A 216 -5.58 -21.77 -4.27
CA TYR A 216 -4.25 -21.16 -4.17
C TYR A 216 -3.89 -20.73 -2.75
N GLY A 217 -4.86 -20.55 -1.86
CA GLY A 217 -4.62 -20.17 -0.47
C GLY A 217 -3.80 -21.23 0.28
N LYS A 218 -4.10 -22.52 0.08
CA LYS A 218 -3.31 -23.62 0.64
C LYS A 218 -1.87 -23.62 0.10
N ALA A 219 -1.71 -23.43 -1.20
CA ALA A 219 -0.38 -23.36 -1.84
C ALA A 219 0.44 -22.18 -1.30
N MET A 220 -0.21 -21.04 -1.05
CA MET A 220 0.40 -19.87 -0.43
C MET A 220 0.84 -20.17 1.02
N GLN A 221 -0.02 -20.77 1.83
CA GLN A 221 0.32 -21.18 3.21
C GLN A 221 1.51 -22.15 3.25
N GLU A 222 1.55 -23.11 2.34
CA GLU A 222 2.67 -24.05 2.22
C GLU A 222 3.96 -23.39 1.74
N ALA A 223 3.86 -22.37 0.89
CA ALA A 223 5.01 -21.61 0.41
C ALA A 223 5.56 -20.64 1.48
N TYR A 224 4.66 -20.12 2.34
CA TYR A 224 4.99 -19.14 3.39
C TYR A 224 4.22 -19.44 4.68
N PRO A 225 4.63 -20.45 5.45
CA PRO A 225 3.92 -20.87 6.68
C PRO A 225 3.84 -19.77 7.74
N GLU A 226 4.87 -18.93 7.85
CA GLU A 226 4.96 -17.84 8.84
C GLU A 226 3.98 -16.68 8.56
N GLY A 227 3.59 -16.48 7.31
CA GLY A 227 2.66 -15.43 6.88
C GLY A 227 1.20 -15.89 6.83
N GLY A 228 0.95 -17.19 6.99
CA GLY A 228 -0.37 -17.82 6.82
C GLY A 228 -1.40 -17.51 7.89
N ALA A 229 -1.01 -16.85 8.98
CA ALA A 229 -1.92 -16.56 10.11
C ALA A 229 -3.11 -15.67 9.74
N MET A 230 -2.99 -14.77 8.76
CA MET A 230 -4.10 -13.87 8.40
C MET A 230 -5.19 -14.58 7.58
N ALA A 231 -4.82 -15.56 6.76
CA ALA A 231 -5.81 -16.38 6.05
C ALA A 231 -6.58 -17.32 7.00
N ALA A 232 -5.96 -17.76 8.09
CA ALA A 232 -6.61 -18.57 9.14
C ALA A 232 -7.56 -17.73 10.01
N LEU A 233 -7.18 -16.52 10.40
CA LEU A 233 -8.01 -15.62 11.21
C LEU A 233 -9.32 -15.21 10.51
N LEU A 234 -9.29 -15.02 9.19
CA LEU A 234 -10.52 -14.74 8.43
C LEU A 234 -11.46 -15.94 8.34
N ARG A 235 -10.96 -17.15 8.47
CA ARG A 235 -11.75 -18.38 8.43
C ARG A 235 -12.47 -18.67 9.76
N GLU A 236 -11.92 -18.22 10.88
CA GLU A 236 -12.51 -18.36 12.21
C GLU A 236 -13.50 -17.23 12.54
N ALA A 237 -13.47 -16.13 11.80
CA ALA A 237 -14.34 -14.97 12.01
C ALA A 237 -15.59 -14.95 11.12
N LEU A 238 -15.73 -15.88 10.17
CA LEU A 238 -16.89 -16.08 9.29
C LEU A 238 -17.61 -17.38 9.63
#